data_1f2f25701374b25787abc0604d3a4cb9
#
_entry.id   1f2f25701374b25787abc0604d3a4cb9
#
_cell.length_a   1.000
_cell.length_b   1.000
_cell.length_c   1.000
_cell.angle_alpha   90.00
_cell.angle_beta   90.00
_cell.angle_gamma   90.00
#
_symmetry.space_group_name_H-M   'P 1'
#
loop_
_entity.id
_entity.type
_entity.pdbx_description
1 polymer ?
#
loop_
_entity_poly.entity_id
_entity_poly.type
_entity_poly.pdbx_seq_one_letter_code
_entity_poly.pdbx_strand_id
1 'polypeptide(L)' 'MYCVYRISGDKKLLIARTKTMERAALLAQRVMTALRLWRNDTDSVVIESEDVDED' A
#
# COMPACT_ATOMS: atom_id res chain seq x y z
N MET A 1 10.29 8.63 0.08
CA MET A 1 9.99 7.19 0.04
C MET A 1 8.51 6.98 0.33
N TYR A 2 7.90 6.11 -0.42
CA TYR A 2 6.47 5.86 -0.26
C TYR A 2 6.28 4.40 0.13
N CYS A 3 5.41 4.17 1.09
CA CYS A 3 5.15 2.82 1.59
C CYS A 3 3.72 2.43 1.26
N VAL A 4 3.54 1.23 0.76
CA VAL A 4 2.22 0.71 0.43
C VAL A 4 1.86 -0.30 1.51
N TYR A 5 0.74 -0.07 2.18
CA TYR A 5 0.29 -0.92 3.26
C TYR A 5 -1.06 -1.55 2.93
N ARG A 6 -1.26 -2.74 3.40
CA ARG A 6 -2.55 -3.40 3.34
C ARG A 6 -3.13 -3.36 4.75
N ILE A 7 -4.35 -2.84 4.87
CA ILE A 7 -5.02 -2.76 6.15
C ILE A 7 -6.03 -3.90 6.22
N SER A 8 -5.86 -4.77 7.21
CA SER A 8 -6.74 -5.90 7.38
C SER A 8 -7.21 -5.87 8.83
N GLY A 9 -8.40 -5.39 9.05
CA GLY A 9 -8.95 -5.23 10.40
C GLY A 9 -8.14 -4.20 11.15
N ASP A 10 -7.53 -4.59 12.26
CA ASP A 10 -6.71 -3.69 12.99
C ASP A 10 -5.26 -3.83 12.60
N LYS A 11 -4.88 -4.64 11.62
CA LYS A 11 -3.49 -4.86 11.28
C LYS A 11 -3.10 -4.06 10.07
N LYS A 12 -1.89 -3.53 10.10
CA LYS A 12 -1.35 -2.74 9.02
C LYS A 12 -0.09 -3.46 8.56
N LEU A 13 -0.09 -3.97 7.35
CA LEU A 13 1.01 -4.76 6.84
C LEU A 13 1.71 -4.04 5.71
N LEU A 14 3.02 -3.95 5.80
CA LEU A 14 3.80 -3.31 4.75
C LEU A 14 3.93 -4.27 3.57
N ILE A 15 3.49 -3.84 2.40
CA ILE A 15 3.57 -4.63 1.20
C ILE A 15 4.81 -4.27 0.42
N ALA A 16 5.10 -3.01 0.27
CA ALA A 16 6.23 -2.56 -0.54
C ALA A 16 6.64 -1.15 -0.19
N ARG A 17 7.87 -0.80 -0.53
CA ARG A 17 8.38 0.56 -0.39
C ARG A 17 8.94 0.97 -1.74
N THR A 18 8.62 2.16 -2.18
CA THR A 18 9.07 2.65 -3.47
C THR A 18 9.61 4.05 -3.33
N LYS A 19 10.40 4.48 -4.29
CA LYS A 19 10.95 5.81 -4.28
C LYS A 19 10.03 6.82 -4.95
N THR A 20 9.06 6.37 -5.72
CA THR A 20 8.19 7.29 -6.44
C THR A 20 6.74 6.99 -6.15
N MET A 21 5.92 8.02 -6.18
CA MET A 21 4.49 7.87 -5.97
C MET A 21 3.85 7.08 -7.11
N GLU A 22 4.37 7.20 -8.31
CA GLU A 22 3.84 6.46 -9.44
C GLU A 22 3.95 4.97 -9.22
N ARG A 23 5.09 4.52 -8.73
CA ARG A 23 5.27 3.11 -8.45
C ARG A 23 4.39 2.65 -7.32
N ALA A 24 4.27 3.46 -6.29
CA ALA A 24 3.41 3.14 -5.16
C ALA A 24 1.96 3.00 -5.63
N ALA A 25 1.51 3.90 -6.48
CA ALA A 25 0.15 3.87 -6.99
C ALA A 25 -0.09 2.62 -7.83
N LEU A 26 0.89 2.22 -8.65
CA LEU A 26 0.75 1.02 -9.45
C LEU A 26 0.66 -0.22 -8.58
N LEU A 27 1.50 -0.31 -7.57
CA LEU A 27 1.49 -1.46 -6.68
C LEU A 27 0.18 -1.52 -5.89
N ALA A 28 -0.28 -0.38 -5.40
CA ALA A 28 -1.53 -0.32 -4.67
C ALA A 28 -2.69 -0.76 -5.56
N GLN A 29 -2.69 -0.34 -6.82
CA GLN A 29 -3.73 -0.71 -7.73
C GLN A 29 -3.73 -2.20 -8.00
N ARG A 30 -2.57 -2.80 -8.14
CA ARG A 30 -2.46 -4.24 -8.36
C ARG A 30 -2.99 -5.02 -7.18
N VAL A 31 -2.66 -4.59 -5.98
CA VAL A 31 -3.13 -5.25 -4.77
C VAL A 31 -4.64 -5.11 -4.65
N MET A 32 -5.18 -3.92 -4.92
CA MET A 32 -6.61 -3.71 -4.84
C MET A 32 -7.34 -4.56 -5.86
N THR A 33 -6.78 -4.73 -7.05
CA THR A 33 -7.37 -5.58 -8.07
C THR A 33 -7.41 -7.03 -7.61
N ALA A 34 -6.32 -7.50 -7.01
CA ALA A 34 -6.26 -8.86 -6.49
C ALA A 34 -7.28 -9.06 -5.38
N LEU A 35 -7.43 -8.07 -4.50
CA LEU A 35 -8.41 -8.17 -3.43
C LEU A 35 -9.83 -8.24 -3.98
N ARG A 36 -10.12 -7.51 -5.04
CA ARG A 36 -11.43 -7.57 -5.65
C ARG A 36 -11.68 -8.94 -6.27
N LEU A 37 -10.69 -9.51 -6.92
CA LEU A 37 -10.82 -10.82 -7.53
C LEU A 37 -11.07 -11.88 -6.47
N TRP A 38 -10.53 -11.68 -5.27
CA TRP A 38 -10.75 -12.62 -4.19
C TRP A 38 -11.99 -12.27 -3.38
N ARG A 39 -12.75 -11.26 -3.82
CA ARG A 39 -13.97 -10.82 -3.15
C ARG A 39 -13.71 -10.42 -1.70
N ASN A 40 -12.56 -9.81 -1.49
CA ASN A 40 -12.20 -9.36 -0.16
C ASN A 40 -12.63 -7.90 -0.03
N ASP A 41 -13.72 -7.64 0.70
CA ASP A 41 -14.23 -6.29 0.86
C ASP A 41 -13.79 -5.68 2.16
N THR A 42 -13.09 -6.39 3.01
CA THR A 42 -12.74 -5.89 4.33
C THR A 42 -11.36 -5.28 4.37
N ASP A 43 -10.50 -5.61 3.41
CA ASP A 43 -9.16 -5.07 3.41
C ASP A 43 -9.07 -3.85 2.54
N SER A 44 -8.16 -2.98 2.84
CA SER A 44 -7.92 -1.80 2.03
C SER A 44 -6.44 -1.60 1.85
N VAL A 45 -6.06 -0.73 0.92
CA VAL A 45 -4.66 -0.44 0.65
C VAL A 45 -4.46 1.06 0.79
N VAL A 46 -3.42 1.44 1.49
CA VAL A 46 -3.10 2.86 1.68
C VAL A 46 -1.66 3.11 1.30
N ILE A 47 -1.35 4.31 0.88
CA ILE A 47 0.01 4.73 0.57
C ILE A 47 0.36 5.83 1.54
N GLU A 48 1.49 5.69 2.19
CA GLU A 48 1.97 6.69 3.12
C GLU A 48 3.33 7.21 2.67
N SER A 49 3.52 8.49 2.78
CA SER A 49 4.79 9.11 2.44
C SER A 49 5.67 9.05 3.67
N GLU A 50 6.86 8.51 3.51
CA GLU A 50 7.81 8.44 4.61
C GLU A 50 8.86 9.49 4.39
N ASP A 51 8.92 10.49 5.25
CA ASP A 51 9.88 11.53 5.15
C ASP A 51 11.09 11.08 5.82
N VAL A 52 12.11 10.77 5.13
CA VAL A 52 13.35 10.43 5.72
C VAL A 52 14.09 11.66 5.95
N ASP A 53 14.12 12.11 7.18
CA ASP A 53 14.74 13.27 7.47
C ASP A 53 16.10 13.00 7.57
N GLU A 54 16.91 13.35 6.82
CA GLU A 54 18.17 13.05 6.92
C GLU A 54 18.88 13.99 7.49
N ASP A 55 19.14 14.34 8.26
CA ASP A 55 19.86 15.26 8.93
C ASP A 55 20.99 14.91 9.25
#